data_879c6f06c88c59bbfd4ceda782604a4c
#
_entry.id   879c6f06c88c59bbfd4ceda782604a4c
#
_cell.length_a   1.000
_cell.length_b   1.000
_cell.length_c   1.000
_cell.angle_alpha   90.00
_cell.angle_beta   90.00
_cell.angle_gamma   90.00
#
_symmetry.space_group_name_H-M   'P 1'
#
loop_
_entity.id
_entity.type
_entity.pdbx_description
1 polymer ?
#
loop_
_entity_poly.entity_id
_entity_poly.type
_entity_poly.pdbx_seq_one_letter_code
_entity_poly.pdbx_strand_id
1 'polypeptide(L)'
;MQADAWIGDAVLALWARLQILRDDGVVDGPKFLRMTSNQFLAAVGEPTAVEAQIGRVYREHGEAAAFAWIEDNVAPVFGRQEENRLKRVRPR
;
A
#
# COMPACT_ATOMS: atom_id res chain seq x y z
N MET A 1 -5.05 18.38 7.38
CA MET A 1 -4.31 17.25 6.78
C MET A 1 -2.96 17.77 6.29
N GLN A 2 -1.91 17.05 6.57
CA GLN A 2 -0.57 17.41 6.08
C GLN A 2 -0.48 17.17 4.59
N ALA A 3 0.23 18.07 3.90
CA ALA A 3 0.40 17.97 2.45
C ALA A 3 1.09 16.66 2.05
N ASP A 4 2.12 16.24 2.79
CA ASP A 4 2.83 15.01 2.49
C ASP A 4 1.91 13.78 2.58
N ALA A 5 1.06 13.71 3.60
CA ALA A 5 0.12 12.60 3.76
C ALA A 5 -0.92 12.59 2.63
N TRP A 6 -1.38 13.76 2.23
CA TRP A 6 -2.34 13.88 1.14
C TRP A 6 -1.75 13.38 -0.19
N ILE A 7 -0.51 13.77 -0.48
CA ILE A 7 0.20 13.27 -1.66
C ILE A 7 0.48 11.78 -1.53
N GLY A 8 0.92 11.34 -0.35
CA GLY A 8 1.24 9.93 -0.12
C GLY A 8 0.05 9.00 -0.32
N ASP A 9 -1.14 9.43 0.08
CA ASP A 9 -2.37 8.68 -0.15
C ASP A 9 -2.58 8.42 -1.65
N ALA A 10 -2.39 9.44 -2.49
CA ALA A 10 -2.54 9.31 -3.93
C ALA A 10 -1.46 8.42 -4.54
N VAL A 11 -0.21 8.55 -4.08
CA VAL A 11 0.91 7.73 -4.57
C VAL A 11 0.70 6.26 -4.22
N LEU A 12 0.32 5.98 -2.99
CA LEU A 12 0.01 4.61 -2.55
C LEU A 12 -1.15 4.03 -3.37
N ALA A 13 -2.19 4.82 -3.60
CA ALA A 13 -3.33 4.40 -4.39
C ALA A 13 -2.94 4.04 -5.82
N LEU A 14 -2.08 4.83 -6.44
CA LEU A 14 -1.57 4.53 -7.78
C LEU A 14 -0.73 3.26 -7.79
N TRP A 15 0.20 3.15 -6.84
CA TRP A 15 1.05 1.97 -6.71
C TRP A 15 0.21 0.69 -6.57
N ALA A 16 -0.79 0.72 -5.71
CA ALA A 16 -1.64 -0.45 -5.46
C ALA A 16 -2.39 -0.88 -6.72
N ARG A 17 -2.96 0.09 -7.46
CA ARG A 17 -3.65 -0.20 -8.71
C ARG A 17 -2.73 -0.81 -9.75
N LEU A 18 -1.54 -0.25 -9.91
CA LEU A 18 -0.56 -0.77 -10.88
C LEU A 18 -0.12 -2.17 -10.49
N GLN A 19 0.07 -2.41 -9.19
CA GLN A 19 0.48 -3.72 -8.69
C GLN A 19 -0.59 -4.79 -8.99
N ILE A 20 -1.86 -4.47 -8.72
CA ILE A 20 -2.97 -5.36 -8.99
C ILE A 20 -3.05 -5.70 -10.49
N LEU A 21 -2.97 -4.69 -11.34
CA LEU A 21 -3.05 -4.91 -12.79
C LEU A 21 -1.87 -5.75 -13.30
N ARG A 22 -0.67 -5.53 -12.74
CA ARG A 22 0.50 -6.32 -13.11
C ARG A 22 0.38 -7.78 -12.69
N ASP A 23 -0.09 -8.01 -11.45
CA ASP A 23 -0.09 -9.36 -10.87
C ASP A 23 -1.33 -10.16 -11.29
N ASP A 24 -2.50 -9.51 -11.34
CA ASP A 24 -3.78 -10.19 -11.56
C ASP A 24 -4.34 -9.95 -12.95
N GLY A 25 -3.93 -8.88 -13.61
CA GLY A 25 -4.38 -8.53 -14.96
C GLY A 25 -5.79 -7.95 -15.03
N VAL A 26 -6.46 -7.75 -13.90
CA VAL A 26 -7.84 -7.25 -13.85
C VAL A 26 -8.00 -6.28 -12.68
N VAL A 27 -9.00 -5.41 -12.78
CA VAL A 27 -9.38 -4.50 -11.70
C VAL A 27 -9.95 -5.31 -10.54
N ASP A 28 -9.52 -5.00 -9.32
CA ASP A 28 -9.98 -5.67 -8.11
C ASP A 28 -10.12 -4.63 -6.99
N GLY A 29 -11.35 -4.10 -6.86
CA GLY A 29 -11.66 -3.08 -5.86
C GLY A 29 -11.48 -3.57 -4.42
N PRO A 30 -12.00 -4.75 -4.05
CA PRO A 30 -11.79 -5.27 -2.69
C PRO A 30 -10.31 -5.46 -2.35
N LYS A 31 -9.50 -5.97 -3.25
CA LYS A 31 -8.06 -6.11 -3.02
C LYS A 31 -7.40 -4.75 -2.86
N PHE A 32 -7.78 -3.76 -3.67
CA PHE A 32 -7.27 -2.40 -3.56
C PHE A 32 -7.54 -1.85 -2.15
N LEU A 33 -8.74 -2.02 -1.63
CA LEU A 33 -9.09 -1.55 -0.28
C LEU A 33 -8.23 -2.24 0.79
N ARG A 34 -7.99 -3.55 0.66
CA ARG A 34 -7.12 -4.26 1.60
C ARG A 34 -5.69 -3.73 1.58
N MET A 35 -5.22 -3.23 0.44
CA MET A 35 -3.85 -2.72 0.28
C MET A 35 -3.68 -1.28 0.76
N THR A 36 -4.76 -0.51 0.87
CA THR A 36 -4.67 0.94 1.08
C THR A 36 -5.46 1.45 2.29
N SER A 37 -6.23 0.60 2.96
CA SER A 37 -7.07 1.03 4.08
C SER A 37 -6.23 1.45 5.28
N ASN A 38 -6.80 2.33 6.12
CA ASN A 38 -6.17 2.69 7.40
C ASN A 38 -5.98 1.46 8.28
N GLN A 39 -6.92 0.52 8.23
CA GLN A 39 -6.80 -0.73 8.99
C GLN A 39 -5.54 -1.50 8.58
N PHE A 40 -5.28 -1.61 7.29
CA PHE A 40 -4.06 -2.27 6.80
C PHE A 40 -2.82 -1.46 7.17
N LEU A 41 -2.84 -0.13 6.92
CA LEU A 41 -1.67 0.71 7.17
C LEU A 41 -1.28 0.72 8.65
N ALA A 42 -2.23 0.51 9.56
CA ALA A 42 -1.94 0.41 10.99
C ALA A 42 -0.98 -0.74 11.31
N ALA A 43 -0.90 -1.75 10.47
CA ALA A 43 0.07 -2.85 10.62
C ALA A 43 1.49 -2.43 10.19
N VAL A 44 1.60 -1.39 9.37
CA VAL A 44 2.89 -0.83 8.93
C VAL A 44 3.40 0.22 9.90
N GLY A 45 2.50 1.09 10.36
CA GLY A 45 2.80 2.17 11.27
C GLY A 45 1.53 2.99 11.52
N GLU A 46 1.69 4.20 12.04
CA GLU A 46 0.53 5.09 12.16
C GLU A 46 0.12 5.50 10.74
N PRO A 47 -1.16 5.30 10.34
CA PRO A 47 -1.55 5.44 8.92
C PRO A 47 -1.19 6.79 8.30
N THR A 48 -1.47 7.90 8.98
CA THR A 48 -1.14 9.22 8.45
C THR A 48 0.37 9.42 8.32
N ALA A 49 1.14 8.90 9.27
CA ALA A 49 2.60 8.98 9.23
C ALA A 49 3.17 8.15 8.08
N VAL A 50 2.60 6.97 7.81
CA VAL A 50 3.01 6.14 6.67
C VAL A 50 2.75 6.89 5.36
N GLU A 51 1.56 7.45 5.20
CA GLU A 51 1.22 8.24 4.01
C GLU A 51 2.12 9.47 3.87
N ALA A 52 2.40 10.15 4.98
CA ALA A 52 3.30 11.32 4.96
C ALA A 52 4.70 10.93 4.52
N GLN A 53 5.20 9.78 4.95
CA GLN A 53 6.52 9.33 4.53
C GLN A 53 6.56 9.03 3.03
N ILE A 54 5.54 8.37 2.51
CA ILE A 54 5.42 8.10 1.07
C ILE A 54 5.40 9.42 0.29
N GLY A 55 4.59 10.37 0.73
CA GLY A 55 4.47 11.67 0.08
C GLY A 55 5.76 12.45 0.11
N ARG A 56 6.49 12.41 1.23
CA ARG A 56 7.78 13.08 1.36
C ARG A 56 8.80 12.51 0.39
N VAL A 57 8.90 11.17 0.33
CA VAL A 57 9.82 10.52 -0.61
C VAL A 57 9.47 10.88 -2.05
N TYR A 58 8.18 10.87 -2.38
CA TYR A 58 7.73 11.25 -3.70
C TYR A 58 8.13 12.69 -4.06
N ARG A 59 7.86 13.64 -3.15
CA ARG A 59 8.11 15.05 -3.42
C ARG A 59 9.60 15.38 -3.49
N GLU A 60 10.43 14.66 -2.75
CA GLU A 60 11.88 14.91 -2.73
C GLU A 60 12.62 14.12 -3.80
N HIS A 61 12.16 12.91 -4.14
CA HIS A 61 12.94 11.97 -4.96
C HIS A 61 12.17 11.37 -6.14
N GLY A 62 10.87 11.61 -6.24
CA GLY A 62 10.06 11.18 -7.38
C GLY A 62 9.39 9.83 -7.22
N GLU A 63 8.67 9.42 -8.27
CA GLU A 63 7.80 8.25 -8.24
C GLU A 63 8.56 6.95 -8.00
N ALA A 64 9.68 6.73 -8.71
CA ALA A 64 10.43 5.49 -8.58
C ALA A 64 10.91 5.27 -7.14
N ALA A 65 11.40 6.33 -6.49
CA ALA A 65 11.86 6.25 -5.11
C ALA A 65 10.71 5.98 -4.15
N ALA A 66 9.55 6.63 -4.37
CA ALA A 66 8.37 6.40 -3.54
C ALA A 66 7.86 4.96 -3.69
N PHE A 67 7.81 4.44 -4.91
CA PHE A 67 7.40 3.06 -5.16
C PHE A 67 8.37 2.07 -4.53
N ALA A 68 9.67 2.33 -4.59
CA ALA A 68 10.68 1.49 -3.93
C ALA A 68 10.47 1.48 -2.41
N TRP A 69 10.18 2.63 -1.83
CA TRP A 69 9.88 2.71 -0.40
C TRP A 69 8.67 1.87 -0.02
N ILE A 70 7.60 1.95 -0.83
CA ILE A 70 6.38 1.15 -0.61
C ILE A 70 6.71 -0.34 -0.72
N GLU A 71 7.47 -0.75 -1.72
CA GLU A 71 7.85 -2.15 -1.91
C GLU A 71 8.70 -2.68 -0.76
N ASP A 72 9.54 -1.84 -0.16
CA ASP A 72 10.39 -2.26 0.95
C ASP A 72 9.66 -2.29 2.30
N ASN A 73 8.67 -1.40 2.51
CA ASN A 73 8.09 -1.17 3.82
C ASN A 73 6.62 -1.56 3.94
N VAL A 74 5.87 -1.54 2.85
CA VAL A 74 4.43 -1.79 2.85
C VAL A 74 4.09 -3.15 2.23
N ALA A 75 4.64 -3.45 1.07
CA ALA A 75 4.32 -4.68 0.34
C ALA A 75 4.60 -5.96 1.15
N PRO A 76 5.72 -6.08 1.90
CA PRO A 76 5.94 -7.30 2.68
C PRO A 76 4.90 -7.52 3.77
N VAL A 77 4.40 -6.45 4.40
CA VAL A 77 3.34 -6.54 5.40
C VAL A 77 2.04 -7.02 4.75
N PHE A 78 1.70 -6.47 3.58
CA PHE A 78 0.52 -6.90 2.85
C PHE A 78 0.63 -8.38 2.46
N GLY A 79 1.78 -8.82 1.97
CA GLY A 79 2.02 -10.22 1.62
C GLY A 79 1.74 -11.17 2.79
N ARG A 80 2.23 -10.83 3.98
CA ARG A 80 1.99 -11.64 5.18
C ARG A 80 0.52 -11.65 5.57
N GLN A 81 -0.15 -10.53 5.47
CA GLN A 81 -1.59 -10.46 5.80
C GLN A 81 -2.43 -11.27 4.82
N GLU A 82 -2.11 -11.22 3.52
CA GLU A 82 -2.82 -12.02 2.53
C GLU A 82 -2.59 -13.51 2.74
N GLU A 83 -1.38 -13.93 3.08
CA GLU A 83 -1.12 -15.32 3.46
C GLU A 83 -1.99 -15.75 4.62
N ASN A 84 -2.05 -14.94 5.67
CA ASN A 84 -2.86 -15.26 6.86
C ASN A 84 -4.36 -15.29 6.52
N ARG A 85 -4.83 -14.38 5.67
CA ARG A 85 -6.21 -14.37 5.23
C ARG A 85 -6.56 -15.64 4.46
N LEU A 86 -5.70 -16.08 3.55
CA LEU A 86 -5.91 -17.30 2.77
C LEU A 86 -5.90 -18.53 3.66
N LYS A 87 -5.02 -18.60 4.65
CA LYS A 87 -4.99 -19.70 5.60
C LYS A 87 -6.29 -19.83 6.39
N ARG A 88 -6.89 -18.69 6.78
CA ARG A 88 -8.12 -18.69 7.57
C ARG A 88 -9.34 -19.14 6.78
N VAL A 89 -9.36 -18.89 5.46
CA VAL A 89 -10.50 -19.26 4.62
C VAL A 89 -10.34 -20.60 3.92
N ARG A 90 -9.14 -21.19 3.97
CA ARG A 90 -8.85 -22.46 3.31
C ARG A 90 -9.42 -23.61 4.14
N PRO A 91 -10.21 -24.52 3.54
CA PRO A 91 -10.67 -25.72 4.24
C PRO A 91 -9.50 -26.61 4.65
N ARG A 92 -9.66 -27.27 5.76
CA ARG A 92 -8.68 -28.24 6.22
C ARG A 92 -8.83 -29.56 5.52
#